data_53c42c7136021c00414815e38ff9650b
#
_entry.id   53c42c7136021c00414815e38ff9650b
#
_cell.length_a   1.000
_cell.length_b   1.000
_cell.length_c   1.000
_cell.angle_alpha   90.00
_cell.angle_beta   90.00
_cell.angle_gamma   90.00
#
_symmetry.space_group_name_H-M   'P 1'
#
loop_
_entity.id
_entity.type
_entity.pdbx_description
1 polymer ?
#
loop_
_entity_poly.entity_id
_entity_poly.type
_entity_poly.pdbx_seq_one_letter_code
_entity_poly.pdbx_strand_id
1 'polypeptide(L)'
;MKVSDILRVKGNTLYTVGPEDGLAEAVKIMAGHDIGSLVVMAHGDLVGMLTFREVITAIVGNGGELGTQRVRSVMDDAPLTCTPETDIDEVRRMMLGRHARYMPVLERRTLMGVISFYDVAKSVVDAQDFENRMLKAYIRDWPEEKGEKSG
;
A
#
# COMPACT_ATOMS: atom_id res chain seq x y z
N MET A 1 3.59 15.36 3.43
CA MET A 1 4.30 14.13 3.09
C MET A 1 3.71 13.54 1.83
N LYS A 2 4.57 13.09 0.93
CA LYS A 2 4.16 12.55 -0.37
C LYS A 2 4.42 11.05 -0.43
N VAL A 3 3.78 10.40 -1.39
CA VAL A 3 3.98 8.97 -1.66
C VAL A 3 5.47 8.65 -1.86
N SER A 4 6.21 9.53 -2.54
CA SER A 4 7.65 9.34 -2.75
C SER A 4 8.43 9.17 -1.44
N ASP A 5 7.98 9.81 -0.37
CA ASP A 5 8.65 9.68 0.93
C ASP A 5 8.50 8.26 1.50
N ILE A 6 7.34 7.64 1.30
CA ILE A 6 7.12 6.25 1.70
C ILE A 6 7.97 5.30 0.85
N LEU A 7 7.97 5.50 -0.46
CA LEU A 7 8.73 4.62 -1.37
C LEU A 7 10.23 4.66 -1.07
N ARG A 8 10.73 5.82 -0.69
CA ARG A 8 12.15 5.99 -0.36
C ARG A 8 12.57 5.10 0.81
N VAL A 9 11.69 4.95 1.80
CA VAL A 9 11.94 4.12 2.98
C VAL A 9 11.66 2.66 2.70
N LYS A 10 10.58 2.37 1.97
CA LYS A 10 10.12 1.02 1.72
C LYS A 10 11.03 0.24 0.77
N GLY A 11 11.69 0.92 -0.16
CA GLY A 11 12.51 0.29 -1.17
C GLY A 11 11.74 -0.02 -2.45
N ASN A 12 12.42 -0.65 -3.42
CA ASN A 12 11.93 -0.81 -4.79
C ASN A 12 11.61 -2.26 -5.16
N THR A 13 11.50 -3.15 -4.20
CA THR A 13 11.17 -4.54 -4.49
C THR A 13 9.73 -4.65 -4.95
N LEU A 14 9.53 -5.15 -6.16
CA LEU A 14 8.21 -5.33 -6.75
C LEU A 14 8.06 -6.76 -7.23
N TYR A 15 6.90 -7.33 -6.93
CA TYR A 15 6.53 -8.65 -7.45
C TYR A 15 5.33 -8.47 -8.37
N THR A 16 5.46 -8.99 -9.58
CA THR A 16 4.43 -8.85 -10.60
C THR A 16 4.06 -10.22 -11.17
N VAL A 17 2.89 -10.29 -11.75
CA VAL A 17 2.43 -11.46 -12.52
C VAL A 17 1.79 -10.97 -13.80
N GLY A 18 1.64 -11.86 -14.77
CA GLY A 18 0.90 -11.56 -15.99
C GLY A 18 -0.56 -11.98 -15.87
N PRO A 19 -1.44 -11.39 -16.68
CA PRO A 19 -2.86 -11.73 -16.65
C PRO A 19 -3.14 -13.17 -17.07
N GLU A 20 -2.26 -13.77 -17.88
CA GLU A 20 -2.43 -15.15 -18.35
C GLU A 20 -1.84 -16.18 -17.39
N ASP A 21 -1.15 -15.75 -16.34
CA ASP A 21 -0.61 -16.65 -15.32
C ASP A 21 -1.75 -17.32 -14.56
N GLY A 22 -1.49 -18.52 -14.06
CA GLY A 22 -2.46 -19.23 -13.22
C GLY A 22 -2.62 -18.56 -11.86
N LEU A 23 -3.83 -18.56 -11.34
CA LEU A 23 -4.08 -18.03 -10.01
C LEU A 23 -3.28 -18.80 -8.95
N ALA A 24 -3.17 -20.11 -9.08
CA ALA A 24 -2.38 -20.93 -8.15
C ALA A 24 -0.91 -20.51 -8.13
N GLU A 25 -0.34 -20.20 -9.29
CA GLU A 25 1.04 -19.71 -9.37
C GLU A 25 1.20 -18.35 -8.69
N ALA A 26 0.25 -17.45 -8.90
CA ALA A 26 0.26 -16.14 -8.24
C ALA A 26 0.18 -16.29 -6.72
N VAL A 27 -0.67 -17.16 -6.24
CA VAL A 27 -0.82 -17.42 -4.80
C VAL A 27 0.47 -17.98 -4.20
N LYS A 28 1.17 -18.85 -4.92
CA LYS A 28 2.48 -19.35 -4.48
C LYS A 28 3.50 -18.22 -4.32
N ILE A 29 3.51 -17.29 -5.26
CA ILE A 29 4.40 -16.12 -5.18
C ILE A 29 4.06 -15.29 -3.94
N MET A 30 2.77 -15.04 -3.70
CA MET A 30 2.34 -14.28 -2.53
C MET A 30 2.76 -14.97 -1.23
N ALA A 31 2.54 -16.27 -1.13
CA ALA A 31 2.91 -17.04 0.05
C ALA A 31 4.43 -17.12 0.23
N GLY A 32 5.16 -17.33 -0.87
CA GLY A 32 6.61 -17.48 -0.82
C GLY A 32 7.34 -16.21 -0.40
N HIS A 33 6.79 -15.06 -0.71
CA HIS A 33 7.38 -13.75 -0.36
C HIS A 33 6.66 -13.07 0.80
N ASP A 34 5.66 -13.72 1.37
CA ASP A 34 4.86 -13.16 2.47
C ASP A 34 4.30 -11.79 2.12
N ILE A 35 3.69 -11.68 0.96
CA ILE A 35 3.10 -10.43 0.48
C ILE A 35 1.61 -10.58 0.23
N GLY A 36 0.87 -9.51 0.43
CA GLY A 36 -0.59 -9.50 0.30
C GLY A 36 -1.12 -9.00 -1.03
N SER A 37 -0.23 -8.64 -1.95
CA SER A 37 -0.64 -8.11 -3.24
C SER A 37 0.39 -8.39 -4.32
N LEU A 38 -0.10 -8.50 -5.55
CA LEU A 38 0.74 -8.57 -6.75
C LEU A 38 0.19 -7.57 -7.77
N VAL A 39 1.08 -6.90 -8.46
CA VAL A 39 0.70 -6.06 -9.58
C VAL A 39 0.63 -6.93 -10.82
N VAL A 40 -0.44 -6.78 -11.59
CA VAL A 40 -0.62 -7.51 -12.84
C VAL A 40 -0.18 -6.62 -13.99
N MET A 41 0.86 -7.07 -14.69
CA MET A 41 1.49 -6.32 -15.78
C MET A 41 1.34 -7.08 -17.09
N ALA A 42 1.06 -6.37 -18.17
CA ALA A 42 1.03 -6.91 -19.52
C ALA A 42 1.68 -5.91 -20.46
N HIS A 43 2.67 -6.37 -21.20
CA HIS A 43 3.38 -5.55 -22.20
C HIS A 43 3.91 -4.23 -21.64
N GLY A 44 4.40 -4.28 -20.40
CA GLY A 44 4.94 -3.09 -19.73
C GLY A 44 3.92 -2.17 -19.10
N ASP A 45 2.64 -2.50 -19.19
CA ASP A 45 1.56 -1.68 -18.61
C ASP A 45 0.90 -2.37 -17.42
N LEU A 46 0.49 -1.57 -16.47
CA LEU A 46 -0.36 -2.03 -15.37
C LEU A 46 -1.74 -2.35 -15.93
N VAL A 47 -2.18 -3.60 -15.76
CA VAL A 47 -3.51 -4.02 -16.20
C VAL A 47 -4.43 -4.41 -15.07
N GLY A 48 -3.89 -4.59 -13.85
CA GLY A 48 -4.71 -4.93 -12.72
C GLY A 48 -3.91 -5.14 -11.47
N MET A 49 -4.62 -5.52 -10.41
CA MET A 49 -4.02 -5.83 -9.13
C MET A 49 -4.68 -7.05 -8.52
N LEU A 50 -3.88 -7.91 -7.92
CA LEU A 50 -4.36 -9.11 -7.25
C LEU A 50 -4.00 -9.00 -5.77
N THR A 51 -5.01 -9.01 -4.91
CA THR A 51 -4.80 -8.97 -3.46
C THR A 51 -5.48 -10.18 -2.82
N PHE A 52 -5.27 -10.37 -1.53
CA PHE A 52 -5.95 -11.43 -0.78
C PHE A 52 -7.47 -11.34 -0.96
N ARG A 53 -8.04 -10.14 -1.10
CA ARG A 53 -9.48 -9.98 -1.30
C ARG A 53 -9.94 -10.71 -2.56
N GLU A 54 -9.27 -10.49 -3.68
CA GLU A 54 -9.63 -11.14 -4.95
C GLU A 54 -9.43 -12.65 -4.88
N VAL A 55 -8.35 -13.09 -4.24
CA VAL A 55 -8.06 -14.51 -4.08
C VAL A 55 -9.14 -15.18 -3.24
N ILE A 56 -9.49 -14.59 -2.10
CA ILE A 56 -10.53 -15.14 -1.21
C ILE A 56 -11.88 -15.19 -1.94
N THR A 57 -12.24 -14.13 -2.64
CA THR A 57 -13.47 -14.08 -3.42
C THR A 57 -13.50 -15.18 -4.48
N ALA A 58 -12.39 -15.40 -5.16
CA ALA A 58 -12.27 -16.44 -6.18
C ALA A 58 -12.43 -17.84 -5.58
N ILE A 59 -11.83 -18.10 -4.42
CA ILE A 59 -11.94 -19.39 -3.73
C ILE A 59 -13.39 -19.65 -3.34
N VAL A 60 -14.05 -18.67 -2.75
CA VAL A 60 -15.46 -18.80 -2.35
C VAL A 60 -16.34 -19.06 -3.57
N GLY A 61 -16.08 -18.33 -4.67
CA GLY A 61 -16.84 -18.51 -5.90
C GLY A 61 -16.60 -19.83 -6.62
N ASN A 62 -15.52 -20.55 -6.25
CA ASN A 62 -15.14 -21.81 -6.88
C ASN A 62 -15.20 -22.98 -5.90
N GLY A 63 -16.20 -22.97 -5.02
CA GLY A 63 -16.46 -24.11 -4.12
C GLY A 63 -15.38 -24.38 -3.08
N GLY A 64 -14.58 -23.37 -2.74
CA GLY A 64 -13.52 -23.50 -1.75
C GLY A 64 -12.16 -23.85 -2.33
N GLU A 65 -12.00 -23.83 -3.64
CA GLU A 65 -10.77 -24.22 -4.31
C GLU A 65 -10.26 -23.13 -5.24
N LEU A 66 -8.96 -23.06 -5.46
CA LEU A 66 -8.36 -22.13 -6.44
C LEU A 66 -8.74 -22.52 -7.86
N GLY A 67 -8.77 -23.81 -8.17
CA GLY A 67 -9.07 -24.29 -9.49
C GLY A 67 -7.99 -23.94 -10.52
N THR A 68 -8.42 -23.82 -11.77
CA THR A 68 -7.53 -23.53 -12.91
C THR A 68 -7.74 -22.11 -13.42
N GLN A 69 -8.25 -21.23 -12.61
CA GLN A 69 -8.50 -19.83 -13.00
C GLN A 69 -7.20 -19.12 -13.34
N ARG A 70 -7.30 -18.17 -14.25
CA ARG A 70 -6.19 -17.28 -14.58
C ARG A 70 -6.32 -15.97 -13.81
N VAL A 71 -5.20 -15.31 -13.60
CA VAL A 71 -5.14 -14.03 -12.89
C VAL A 71 -6.13 -13.02 -13.50
N ARG A 72 -6.21 -12.92 -14.82
CA ARG A 72 -7.10 -11.96 -15.48
C ARG A 72 -8.57 -12.13 -15.13
N SER A 73 -8.99 -13.35 -14.77
CA SER A 73 -10.39 -13.62 -14.41
C SER A 73 -10.73 -13.20 -12.99
N VAL A 74 -9.73 -12.91 -12.17
CA VAL A 74 -9.86 -12.71 -10.73
C VAL A 74 -9.41 -11.32 -10.32
N MET A 75 -8.42 -10.75 -10.98
CA MET A 75 -7.81 -9.48 -10.62
C MET A 75 -8.81 -8.33 -10.61
N ASP A 76 -8.50 -7.31 -9.83
CA ASP A 76 -9.15 -6.01 -9.96
C ASP A 76 -8.56 -5.33 -11.19
N ASP A 77 -9.37 -5.11 -12.22
CA ASP A 77 -8.91 -4.53 -13.48
C ASP A 77 -9.00 -3.00 -13.54
N ALA A 78 -9.40 -2.38 -12.45
CA ALA A 78 -9.48 -0.93 -12.32
C ALA A 78 -9.02 -0.49 -10.93
N PRO A 79 -7.80 -0.84 -10.51
CA PRO A 79 -7.34 -0.46 -9.17
C PRO A 79 -7.15 1.04 -9.06
N LEU A 80 -7.31 1.56 -7.85
CA LEU A 80 -6.88 2.92 -7.56
C LEU A 80 -5.37 3.01 -7.74
N THR A 81 -4.93 4.10 -8.33
CA THR A 81 -3.50 4.38 -8.49
C THR A 81 -3.18 5.78 -7.97
N CYS A 82 -1.92 6.01 -7.69
CA CYS A 82 -1.42 7.32 -7.32
C CYS A 82 -0.08 7.55 -8.00
N THR A 83 0.46 8.74 -7.81
CA THR A 83 1.79 9.10 -8.31
C THR A 83 2.74 9.34 -7.14
N PRO A 84 4.05 9.38 -7.37
CA PRO A 84 5.00 9.73 -6.31
C PRO A 84 4.73 11.09 -5.68
N GLU A 85 4.09 12.00 -6.43
CA GLU A 85 3.80 13.35 -5.96
C GLU A 85 2.48 13.49 -5.22
N THR A 86 1.67 12.44 -5.17
CA THR A 86 0.38 12.47 -4.46
C THR A 86 0.61 12.63 -2.96
N ASP A 87 -0.17 13.50 -2.32
CA ASP A 87 -0.11 13.66 -0.87
C ASP A 87 -0.66 12.44 -0.15
N ILE A 88 -0.03 12.09 0.96
CA ILE A 88 -0.44 10.94 1.77
C ILE A 88 -1.87 11.08 2.30
N ASP A 89 -2.29 12.29 2.64
CA ASP A 89 -3.66 12.51 3.09
C ASP A 89 -4.68 12.19 1.98
N GLU A 90 -4.35 12.51 0.75
CA GLU A 90 -5.21 12.18 -0.38
C GLU A 90 -5.28 10.66 -0.58
N VAL A 91 -4.12 9.99 -0.53
CA VAL A 91 -4.07 8.53 -0.63
C VAL A 91 -4.90 7.87 0.45
N ARG A 92 -4.78 8.36 1.68
CA ARG A 92 -5.57 7.85 2.80
C ARG A 92 -7.07 7.95 2.52
N ARG A 93 -7.51 9.10 2.04
CA ARG A 93 -8.93 9.30 1.71
C ARG A 93 -9.39 8.36 0.59
N MET A 94 -8.57 8.19 -0.43
CA MET A 94 -8.87 7.27 -1.53
C MET A 94 -8.99 5.83 -1.05
N MET A 95 -8.04 5.39 -0.23
CA MET A 95 -8.06 4.03 0.32
C MET A 95 -9.27 3.79 1.20
N LEU A 96 -9.58 4.73 2.09
CA LEU A 96 -10.73 4.61 2.98
C LEU A 96 -12.04 4.60 2.18
N GLY A 97 -12.14 5.43 1.15
CA GLY A 97 -13.36 5.53 0.34
C GLY A 97 -13.69 4.26 -0.43
N ARG A 98 -12.68 3.51 -0.85
CA ARG A 98 -12.84 2.29 -1.64
C ARG A 98 -12.49 1.02 -0.85
N HIS A 99 -12.18 1.13 0.42
CA HIS A 99 -11.68 0.03 1.25
C HIS A 99 -10.49 -0.66 0.61
N ALA A 100 -9.65 0.09 -0.08
CA ALA A 100 -8.47 -0.44 -0.74
C ALA A 100 -7.33 -0.54 0.28
N ARG A 101 -6.63 -1.68 0.27
CA ARG A 101 -5.50 -1.91 1.18
C ARG A 101 -4.15 -1.70 0.50
N TYR A 102 -4.14 -1.67 -0.82
CA TYR A 102 -2.94 -1.55 -1.63
C TYR A 102 -3.22 -0.61 -2.78
N MET A 103 -2.21 0.15 -3.16
CA MET A 103 -2.34 1.11 -4.24
C MET A 103 -1.04 1.15 -5.04
N PRO A 104 -1.08 0.80 -6.33
CA PRO A 104 0.09 0.95 -7.19
C PRO A 104 0.44 2.42 -7.38
N VAL A 105 1.73 2.69 -7.43
CA VAL A 105 2.26 4.03 -7.67
C VAL A 105 2.83 4.06 -9.08
N LEU A 106 2.29 4.92 -9.91
CA LEU A 106 2.71 5.08 -11.30
C LEU A 106 3.27 6.47 -11.53
N GLU A 107 4.36 6.54 -12.25
CA GLU A 107 4.85 7.80 -12.80
C GLU A 107 4.68 7.70 -14.31
N ARG A 108 3.70 8.41 -14.84
CA ARG A 108 3.22 8.23 -16.20
C ARG A 108 2.72 6.79 -16.37
N ARG A 109 3.40 5.96 -17.15
CA ARG A 109 3.04 4.56 -17.36
C ARG A 109 4.00 3.58 -16.66
N THR A 110 4.95 4.12 -15.90
CA THR A 110 5.96 3.30 -15.24
C THR A 110 5.54 2.99 -13.82
N LEU A 111 5.52 1.71 -13.49
CA LEU A 111 5.24 1.26 -12.13
C LEU A 111 6.44 1.59 -11.25
N MET A 112 6.22 2.43 -10.24
CA MET A 112 7.26 2.85 -9.30
C MET A 112 7.28 2.03 -8.03
N GLY A 113 6.14 1.46 -7.65
CA GLY A 113 6.03 0.68 -6.43
C GLY A 113 4.58 0.45 -6.07
N VAL A 114 4.37 -0.17 -4.93
CA VAL A 114 3.05 -0.38 -4.33
C VAL A 114 3.11 0.10 -2.90
N ILE A 115 2.14 0.89 -2.48
CA ILE A 115 2.00 1.27 -1.08
C ILE A 115 0.79 0.56 -0.50
N SER A 116 0.89 0.21 0.78
CA SER A 116 -0.19 -0.43 1.51
C SER A 116 -0.84 0.55 2.47
N PHE A 117 -2.06 0.24 2.90
CA PHE A 117 -2.70 1.01 3.96
C PHE A 117 -1.85 1.02 5.23
N TYR A 118 -1.16 -0.09 5.51
CA TYR A 118 -0.22 -0.15 6.62
C TYR A 118 0.89 0.89 6.50
N ASP A 119 1.46 1.05 5.29
CA ASP A 119 2.51 2.04 5.06
C ASP A 119 2.01 3.46 5.35
N VAL A 120 0.79 3.75 4.91
CA VAL A 120 0.16 5.05 5.11
C VAL A 120 -0.11 5.29 6.59
N ALA A 121 -0.69 4.31 7.27
CA ALA A 121 -1.00 4.41 8.69
C ALA A 121 0.26 4.59 9.52
N LYS A 122 1.30 3.82 9.23
CA LYS A 122 2.59 3.95 9.91
C LYS A 122 3.19 5.33 9.71
N SER A 123 3.11 5.86 8.50
CA SER A 123 3.61 7.19 8.17
C SER A 123 2.92 8.26 9.00
N VAL A 124 1.59 8.16 9.17
CA VAL A 124 0.82 9.10 9.99
C VAL A 124 1.23 9.00 11.46
N VAL A 125 1.34 7.77 11.98
CA VAL A 125 1.75 7.56 13.38
C VAL A 125 3.16 8.08 13.62
N ASP A 126 4.10 7.79 12.73
CA ASP A 126 5.48 8.26 12.86
C ASP A 126 5.56 9.79 12.83
N ALA A 127 4.76 10.44 12.00
CA ALA A 127 4.69 11.90 11.96
C ALA A 127 4.14 12.47 13.25
N GLN A 128 3.09 11.86 13.81
CA GLN A 128 2.52 12.29 15.10
C GLN A 128 3.51 12.08 16.23
N ASP A 129 4.23 10.97 16.25
CA ASP A 129 5.25 10.71 17.26
C ASP A 129 6.37 11.74 17.18
N PHE A 130 6.79 12.08 15.99
CA PHE A 130 7.80 13.11 15.79
C PHE A 130 7.30 14.46 16.31
N GLU A 131 6.08 14.86 15.95
CA GLU A 131 5.50 16.10 16.43
C GLU A 131 5.39 16.12 17.95
N ASN A 132 4.96 15.01 18.55
CA ASN A 132 4.85 14.90 20.00
C ASN A 132 6.22 15.04 20.66
N ARG A 133 7.24 14.42 20.12
CA ARG A 133 8.60 14.54 20.66
C ARG A 133 9.12 15.96 20.55
N MET A 134 8.86 16.61 19.44
CA MET A 134 9.28 18.01 19.24
C MET A 134 8.55 18.92 20.21
N LEU A 135 7.26 18.70 20.41
CA LEU A 135 6.49 19.49 21.35
C LEU A 135 6.96 19.28 22.78
N LYS A 136 7.21 18.03 23.17
CA LYS A 136 7.75 17.73 24.51
C LYS A 136 9.11 18.36 24.72
N ALA A 137 9.98 18.34 23.73
CA ALA A 137 11.29 18.99 23.82
C ALA A 137 11.12 20.50 23.96
N TYR A 138 10.22 21.09 23.21
CA TYR A 138 9.93 22.51 23.30
C TYR A 138 9.44 22.89 24.71
N ILE A 139 8.50 22.12 25.25
CA ILE A 139 7.98 22.36 26.58
C ILE A 139 9.06 22.18 27.64
N ARG A 140 9.87 21.12 27.52
CA ARG A 140 10.95 20.84 28.46
C ARG A 140 12.00 21.93 28.48
N ASP A 141 12.32 22.48 27.33
CA ASP A 141 13.34 23.51 27.19
C ASP A 141 12.80 24.93 27.32
N TRP A 142 11.49 25.05 27.53
CA TRP A 142 10.86 26.34 27.71
C TRP A 142 11.33 26.98 29.01
N PRO A 143 11.75 28.25 29.00
CA PRO A 143 12.15 28.94 30.23
C PRO A 143 11.00 28.99 31.22
N GLU A 144 11.24 28.48 32.44
CA GLU A 144 10.24 28.60 33.48
C GLU A 144 10.17 30.01 33.93
N GLU A 145 8.96 30.52 34.07
CA GLU A 145 8.74 31.85 34.61
C GLU A 145 8.53 31.75 36.09
N LYS A 146 9.53 32.22 36.86
CA LYS A 146 9.39 32.47 38.29
C LYS A 146 8.97 31.25 39.09
N GLY A 147 9.52 30.14 38.79
CA GLY A 147 9.25 28.92 39.53
C GLY A 147 7.87 28.34 39.34
N GLU A 148 7.14 28.81 38.37
CA GLU A 148 5.84 28.26 38.06
C GLU A 148 6.00 26.87 37.50
N LYS A 149 5.26 25.92 38.05
CA LYS A 149 5.31 24.54 37.63
C LYS A 149 4.01 24.17 36.95
N SER A 150 4.07 23.78 35.70
CA SER A 150 2.93 23.10 35.11
C SER A 150 2.93 21.67 35.65
N GLY A 151 1.85 21.32 36.24
CA GLY A 151 1.68 20.07 36.95
C GLY A 151 1.85 18.81 36.16
#